data_b0745f404435bc2492426121c3583189
#
_entry.id   b0745f404435bc2492426121c3583189
#
_cell.length_a   1.000
_cell.length_b   1.000
_cell.length_c   1.000
_cell.angle_alpha   90.00
_cell.angle_beta   90.00
_cell.angle_gamma   90.00
#
_symmetry.space_group_name_H-M   'P 1'
#
loop_
_entity.id
_entity.type
_entity.pdbx_description
1 polymer ?
#
loop_
_entity_poly.entity_id
_entity_poly.type
_entity_poly.pdbx_seq_one_letter_code
_entity_poly.pdbx_strand_id
1 'polypeptide(L)'
;LRQLTRVLSDDEVAARLPGVQSAAELAALLNGEQLSQPLLLDDSTLLLDFPAQDLPALQAAAAGLLRNAGALAPAAVNAVLATAANPLGQGLWLARVADDVLRTGVAFVRTAQPFSHEGFPVQGLVLIAARDGQHKPVLDRLIALISEQTVASLWPATGGKVVKLLTEEPRDGLEATYTIINPHGLHARPSAMLVKTVKEFESQIWVANLDGDSKPVNAKSLMKLVSLGVRQGH
;
A
#
# COMPACT_ATOMS: atom_id res chain seq x y z
N LEU A 1 13.65 25.51 24.17
CA LEU A 1 13.04 25.09 25.44
C LEU A 1 11.51 25.28 25.43
N ARG A 2 10.96 26.49 25.15
CA ARG A 2 9.49 26.73 25.16
C ARG A 2 8.69 25.85 24.18
N GLN A 3 9.27 25.50 23.04
CA GLN A 3 8.62 24.65 22.03
C GLN A 3 8.57 23.19 22.50
N LEU A 4 9.64 22.69 23.11
CA LEU A 4 9.73 21.35 23.70
C LEU A 4 8.73 21.16 24.85
N THR A 5 8.60 22.17 25.73
CA THR A 5 7.65 22.10 26.84
C THR A 5 6.21 22.05 26.35
N ARG A 6 5.89 22.80 25.28
CA ARG A 6 4.55 22.79 24.69
C ARG A 6 4.20 21.45 24.04
N VAL A 7 5.16 20.82 23.34
CA VAL A 7 4.99 19.53 22.68
C VAL A 7 4.85 18.40 23.73
N LEU A 8 5.64 18.44 24.80
CA LEU A 8 5.58 17.44 25.89
C LEU A 8 4.35 17.61 26.81
N SER A 9 3.69 18.77 26.77
CA SER A 9 2.43 19.01 27.49
C SER A 9 1.19 18.61 26.68
N ASP A 10 1.39 18.15 25.46
CA ASP A 10 0.32 17.65 24.61
C ASP A 10 0.06 16.18 24.95
N ASP A 11 -1.16 15.89 25.44
CA ASP A 11 -1.55 14.54 25.87
C ASP A 11 -1.46 13.51 24.74
N GLU A 12 -1.65 13.95 23.49
CA GLU A 12 -1.55 13.09 22.31
C GLU A 12 -0.08 12.70 22.01
N VAL A 13 0.86 13.62 22.22
CA VAL A 13 2.30 13.37 22.10
C VAL A 13 2.79 12.48 23.25
N ALA A 14 2.35 12.77 24.47
CA ALA A 14 2.72 11.98 25.65
C ALA A 14 2.26 10.51 25.54
N ALA A 15 1.07 10.27 24.99
CA ALA A 15 0.55 8.93 24.76
C ALA A 15 1.35 8.14 23.71
N ARG A 16 2.02 8.81 22.79
CA ARG A 16 2.80 8.20 21.68
C ARG A 16 4.27 7.92 22.04
N LEU A 17 4.82 8.63 23.02
CA LEU A 17 6.23 8.48 23.42
C LEU A 17 6.65 7.03 23.72
N PRO A 18 5.84 6.22 24.44
CA PRO A 18 6.20 4.83 24.73
C PRO A 18 6.32 3.92 23.50
N GLY A 19 5.72 4.31 22.37
CA GLY A 19 5.74 3.54 21.12
C GLY A 19 6.85 3.93 20.13
N VAL A 20 7.67 4.92 20.47
CA VAL A 20 8.78 5.39 19.61
C VAL A 20 9.91 4.37 19.57
N GLN A 21 10.25 3.90 18.37
CA GLN A 21 11.27 2.86 18.17
C GLN A 21 12.58 3.38 17.57
N SER A 22 12.63 4.65 17.13
CA SER A 22 13.84 5.23 16.55
C SER A 22 14.06 6.70 16.94
N ALA A 23 15.33 7.15 16.89
CA ALA A 23 15.67 8.55 17.13
C ALA A 23 15.03 9.50 16.08
N ALA A 24 14.83 9.04 14.86
CA ALA A 24 14.16 9.80 13.81
C ALA A 24 12.66 10.01 14.10
N GLU A 25 11.99 8.98 14.60
CA GLU A 25 10.60 9.06 15.06
C GLU A 25 10.45 10.00 16.26
N LEU A 26 11.37 9.93 17.21
CA LEU A 26 11.38 10.83 18.35
C LEU A 26 11.55 12.29 17.91
N ALA A 27 12.48 12.55 16.98
CA ALA A 27 12.71 13.88 16.44
C ALA A 27 11.48 14.42 15.69
N ALA A 28 10.84 13.61 14.86
CA ALA A 28 9.61 13.98 14.15
C ALA A 28 8.47 14.30 15.14
N LEU A 29 8.29 13.47 16.16
CA LEU A 29 7.28 13.67 17.21
C LEU A 29 7.53 14.98 17.99
N LEU A 30 8.79 15.25 18.36
CA LEU A 30 9.18 16.45 19.09
C LEU A 30 9.12 17.74 18.22
N ASN A 31 9.24 17.60 16.90
CA ASN A 31 9.08 18.71 15.95
C ASN A 31 7.59 18.99 15.63
N GLY A 32 6.66 18.21 16.19
CA GLY A 32 5.24 18.33 15.87
C GLY A 32 4.90 17.76 14.48
N GLU A 33 5.83 17.03 13.86
CA GLU A 33 5.56 16.27 12.66
C GLU A 33 4.67 15.11 13.07
N GLN A 34 3.47 15.02 12.48
CA GLN A 34 2.64 13.84 12.66
C GLN A 34 3.41 12.66 12.07
N LEU A 35 3.88 11.75 12.93
CA LEU A 35 4.34 10.45 12.47
C LEU A 35 3.21 9.80 11.70
N SER A 36 3.30 9.87 10.39
CA SER A 36 2.32 9.19 9.53
C SER A 36 2.48 7.70 9.77
N GLN A 37 1.52 7.10 10.47
CA GLN A 37 1.49 5.66 10.61
C GLN A 37 1.42 5.04 9.22
N PRO A 38 2.20 4.00 8.91
CA PRO A 38 2.16 3.38 7.59
C PRO A 38 0.73 2.97 7.23
N LEU A 39 0.43 2.98 5.94
CA LEU A 39 -0.87 2.53 5.43
C LEU A 39 -1.25 1.18 6.05
N LEU A 40 -2.44 1.09 6.59
CA LEU A 40 -2.99 -0.17 7.07
C LEU A 40 -3.66 -0.90 5.91
N LEU A 41 -2.99 -1.91 5.38
CA LEU A 41 -3.51 -2.83 4.37
C LEU A 41 -2.73 -4.14 4.48
N ASP A 42 -3.32 -5.09 5.16
CA ASP A 42 -2.78 -6.42 5.41
C ASP A 42 -3.92 -7.45 5.53
N ASP A 43 -3.60 -8.68 5.87
CA ASP A 43 -4.60 -9.76 5.98
C ASP A 43 -5.71 -9.45 6.99
N SER A 44 -5.49 -8.59 8.00
CA SER A 44 -6.52 -8.19 8.97
C SER A 44 -7.58 -7.26 8.39
N THR A 45 -7.30 -6.64 7.26
CA THR A 45 -8.21 -5.72 6.55
C THR A 45 -8.84 -6.36 5.31
N LEU A 46 -8.64 -7.66 5.12
CA LEU A 46 -9.21 -8.43 4.02
C LEU A 46 -10.29 -9.39 4.51
N LEU A 47 -11.37 -9.50 3.75
CA LEU A 47 -12.40 -10.52 3.95
C LEU A 47 -12.77 -11.12 2.60
N LEU A 48 -12.40 -12.38 2.41
CA LEU A 48 -12.61 -13.08 1.16
C LEU A 48 -13.77 -14.06 1.32
N ASP A 49 -14.54 -14.20 0.23
CA ASP A 49 -15.68 -15.12 0.15
C ASP A 49 -16.78 -14.83 1.20
N PHE A 50 -17.02 -13.54 1.47
CA PHE A 50 -18.05 -13.09 2.39
C PHE A 50 -19.45 -13.30 1.78
N PRO A 51 -20.42 -13.89 2.53
CA PRO A 51 -21.75 -14.22 1.99
C PRO A 51 -22.68 -13.00 1.92
N ALA A 52 -22.23 -11.89 1.33
CA ALA A 52 -23.06 -10.70 1.11
C ALA A 52 -24.03 -10.91 -0.05
N GLN A 53 -25.21 -10.32 0.08
CA GLN A 53 -26.24 -10.29 -0.97
C GLN A 53 -26.59 -8.85 -1.37
N ASP A 54 -26.05 -7.86 -0.68
CA ASP A 54 -26.23 -6.43 -0.97
C ASP A 54 -24.96 -5.63 -0.69
N LEU A 55 -24.90 -4.43 -1.23
CA LEU A 55 -23.75 -3.54 -1.11
C LEU A 55 -23.57 -2.99 0.31
N PRO A 56 -24.62 -2.63 1.06
CA PRO A 56 -24.50 -2.23 2.46
C PRO A 56 -23.84 -3.28 3.36
N ALA A 57 -24.08 -4.57 3.12
CA ALA A 57 -23.42 -5.65 3.85
C ALA A 57 -21.92 -5.68 3.61
N LEU A 58 -21.46 -5.44 2.35
CA LEU A 58 -20.03 -5.31 2.05
C LEU A 58 -19.42 -4.07 2.73
N GLN A 59 -20.13 -2.94 2.72
CA GLN A 59 -19.68 -1.72 3.40
C GLN A 59 -19.57 -1.92 4.92
N ALA A 60 -20.56 -2.58 5.53
CA ALA A 60 -20.53 -2.89 6.95
C ALA A 60 -19.36 -3.82 7.32
N ALA A 61 -19.11 -4.85 6.53
CA ALA A 61 -18.00 -5.76 6.72
C ALA A 61 -16.66 -5.03 6.60
N ALA A 62 -16.47 -4.21 5.57
CA ALA A 62 -15.26 -3.42 5.37
C ALA A 62 -15.02 -2.41 6.51
N ALA A 63 -16.08 -1.72 6.95
CA ALA A 63 -16.00 -0.81 8.09
C ALA A 63 -15.65 -1.54 9.38
N GLY A 64 -16.20 -2.73 9.60
CA GLY A 64 -15.90 -3.61 10.74
C GLY A 64 -14.42 -4.00 10.78
N LEU A 65 -13.84 -4.39 9.63
CA LEU A 65 -12.41 -4.72 9.52
C LEU A 65 -11.54 -3.52 9.91
N LEU A 66 -11.77 -2.34 9.32
CA LEU A 66 -11.00 -1.14 9.62
C LEU A 66 -11.17 -0.65 11.06
N ARG A 67 -12.37 -0.78 11.63
CA ARG A 67 -12.61 -0.48 13.04
C ARG A 67 -11.84 -1.42 13.95
N ASN A 68 -11.90 -2.73 13.70
CA ASN A 68 -11.21 -3.74 14.50
C ASN A 68 -9.68 -3.58 14.43
N ALA A 69 -9.18 -3.14 13.29
CA ALA A 69 -7.76 -2.84 13.08
C ALA A 69 -7.34 -1.42 13.58
N GLY A 70 -8.26 -0.68 14.22
CA GLY A 70 -7.97 0.63 14.82
C GLY A 70 -7.86 1.79 13.83
N ALA A 71 -8.33 1.63 12.60
CA ALA A 71 -8.31 2.69 11.60
C ALA A 71 -9.53 3.62 11.68
N LEU A 72 -10.67 3.12 12.16
CA LEU A 72 -11.92 3.87 12.28
C LEU A 72 -12.39 3.99 13.72
N ALA A 73 -12.86 5.18 14.11
CA ALA A 73 -13.62 5.37 15.33
C ALA A 73 -15.00 4.67 15.21
N PRO A 74 -15.64 4.29 16.32
CA PRO A 74 -16.97 3.67 16.28
C PRO A 74 -18.03 4.50 15.52
N ALA A 75 -17.96 5.82 15.60
CA ALA A 75 -18.87 6.73 14.91
C ALA A 75 -18.74 6.68 13.38
N ALA A 76 -17.52 6.44 12.88
CA ALA A 76 -17.23 6.39 11.45
C ALA A 76 -17.95 5.24 10.72
N VAL A 77 -18.31 4.16 11.42
CA VAL A 77 -19.03 3.03 10.83
C VAL A 77 -20.35 3.47 10.20
N ASN A 78 -21.10 4.33 10.91
CA ASN A 78 -22.36 4.88 10.37
C ASN A 78 -22.12 5.79 9.17
N ALA A 79 -21.03 6.57 9.18
CA ALA A 79 -20.64 7.40 8.04
C ALA A 79 -20.31 6.56 6.81
N VAL A 80 -19.62 5.42 6.97
CA VAL A 80 -19.36 4.48 5.87
C VAL A 80 -20.67 3.96 5.27
N LEU A 81 -21.63 3.57 6.10
CA LEU A 81 -22.93 3.05 5.61
C LEU A 81 -23.78 4.12 4.92
N ALA A 82 -23.61 5.38 5.31
CA ALA A 82 -24.30 6.52 4.68
C ALA A 82 -23.60 7.00 3.40
N THR A 83 -22.34 6.59 3.17
CA THR A 83 -21.57 7.00 1.99
C THR A 83 -21.94 6.13 0.80
N ALA A 84 -22.21 6.75 -0.33
CA ALA A 84 -22.43 6.01 -1.58
C ALA A 84 -21.13 5.32 -2.01
N ALA A 85 -21.20 4.02 -2.30
CA ALA A 85 -20.16 3.32 -3.00
C ALA A 85 -20.34 3.51 -4.52
N ASN A 86 -19.25 3.59 -5.25
CA ASN A 86 -19.25 3.85 -6.68
C ASN A 86 -18.70 2.63 -7.45
N PRO A 87 -19.34 2.23 -8.56
CA PRO A 87 -18.82 1.15 -9.38
C PRO A 87 -17.56 1.62 -10.12
N LEU A 88 -16.50 0.82 -10.04
CA LEU A 88 -15.26 1.05 -10.78
C LEU A 88 -15.17 0.20 -12.06
N GLY A 89 -16.08 -0.74 -12.26
CA GLY A 89 -16.08 -1.68 -13.37
C GLY A 89 -15.65 -3.09 -12.98
N GLN A 90 -15.98 -4.07 -13.84
CA GLN A 90 -15.64 -5.49 -13.64
C GLN A 90 -16.03 -6.08 -12.28
N GLY A 91 -17.10 -5.58 -11.67
CA GLY A 91 -17.58 -6.03 -10.36
C GLY A 91 -16.90 -5.39 -9.15
N LEU A 92 -15.95 -4.49 -9.35
CA LEU A 92 -15.27 -3.78 -8.27
C LEU A 92 -16.00 -2.46 -7.93
N TRP A 93 -16.15 -2.22 -6.63
CA TRP A 93 -16.76 -1.01 -6.08
C TRP A 93 -15.80 -0.32 -5.13
N LEU A 94 -15.96 0.99 -4.98
CA LEU A 94 -15.16 1.83 -4.09
C LEU A 94 -16.06 2.68 -3.20
N ALA A 95 -15.78 2.64 -1.89
CA ALA A 95 -16.30 3.60 -0.91
C ALA A 95 -15.12 4.31 -0.23
N ARG A 96 -15.35 5.55 0.21
CA ARG A 96 -14.33 6.34 0.91
C ARG A 96 -14.96 7.08 2.08
N VAL A 97 -14.24 7.10 3.20
CA VAL A 97 -14.59 7.89 4.39
C VAL A 97 -13.36 8.70 4.83
N ALA A 98 -13.59 9.91 5.33
CA ALA A 98 -12.54 10.78 5.85
C ALA A 98 -12.83 11.26 7.29
N ASP A 99 -14.10 11.27 7.68
CA ASP A 99 -14.51 11.70 9.02
C ASP A 99 -14.31 10.56 10.04
N ASP A 100 -13.86 10.91 11.23
CA ASP A 100 -13.61 9.98 12.35
C ASP A 100 -12.60 8.85 11.99
N VAL A 101 -11.68 9.14 11.08
CA VAL A 101 -10.58 8.24 10.70
C VAL A 101 -9.40 8.45 11.65
N LEU A 102 -9.02 7.40 12.36
CA LEU A 102 -7.90 7.41 13.32
C LEU A 102 -6.56 7.17 12.63
N ARG A 103 -6.54 6.34 11.58
CA ARG A 103 -5.37 5.98 10.77
C ARG A 103 -5.81 5.72 9.34
N THR A 104 -4.99 6.10 8.36
CA THR A 104 -5.27 5.74 6.96
C THR A 104 -5.20 4.23 6.78
N GLY A 105 -6.29 3.67 6.28
CA GLY A 105 -6.42 2.24 6.06
C GLY A 105 -7.27 1.90 4.85
N VAL A 106 -7.05 0.72 4.31
CA VAL A 106 -7.81 0.18 3.19
C VAL A 106 -8.31 -1.21 3.56
N ALA A 107 -9.60 -1.45 3.40
CA ALA A 107 -10.18 -2.79 3.49
C ALA A 107 -10.64 -3.25 2.12
N PHE A 108 -10.50 -4.55 1.87
CA PHE A 108 -11.05 -5.20 0.71
C PHE A 108 -11.97 -6.35 1.14
N VAL A 109 -13.20 -6.33 0.66
CA VAL A 109 -14.19 -7.38 0.91
C VAL A 109 -14.64 -7.94 -0.43
N ARG A 110 -14.44 -9.25 -0.62
CA ARG A 110 -14.90 -10.00 -1.78
C ARG A 110 -16.10 -10.84 -1.38
N THR A 111 -17.19 -10.76 -2.18
CA THR A 111 -18.36 -11.61 -1.96
C THR A 111 -18.12 -13.05 -2.43
N ALA A 112 -18.73 -14.01 -1.74
CA ALA A 112 -18.68 -15.44 -2.12
C ALA A 112 -19.37 -15.69 -3.46
N GLN A 113 -20.43 -14.95 -3.75
CA GLN A 113 -21.15 -15.02 -5.02
C GLN A 113 -21.44 -13.62 -5.52
N PRO A 114 -21.15 -13.32 -6.80
CA PRO A 114 -21.50 -12.04 -7.39
C PRO A 114 -23.00 -11.79 -7.36
N PHE A 115 -23.38 -10.55 -7.12
CA PHE A 115 -24.77 -10.07 -7.22
C PHE A 115 -24.86 -8.80 -8.06
N SER A 116 -26.04 -8.24 -8.23
CA SER A 116 -26.23 -6.97 -8.95
C SER A 116 -26.77 -5.89 -8.02
N HIS A 117 -26.25 -4.67 -8.14
CA HIS A 117 -26.73 -3.49 -7.46
C HIS A 117 -26.94 -2.37 -8.50
N GLU A 118 -28.16 -1.85 -8.60
CA GLU A 118 -28.55 -0.81 -9.58
C GLU A 118 -28.15 -1.14 -11.03
N GLY A 119 -28.20 -2.43 -11.40
CA GLY A 119 -27.84 -2.89 -12.75
C GLY A 119 -26.35 -3.11 -12.99
N PHE A 120 -25.50 -2.85 -12.01
CA PHE A 120 -24.04 -3.10 -12.09
C PHE A 120 -23.66 -4.36 -11.29
N PRO A 121 -22.71 -5.17 -11.81
CA PRO A 121 -22.22 -6.32 -11.07
C PRO A 121 -21.46 -5.90 -9.82
N VAL A 122 -21.61 -6.66 -8.73
CA VAL A 122 -20.87 -6.52 -7.48
C VAL A 122 -20.17 -7.82 -7.18
N GLN A 123 -18.86 -7.78 -7.07
CA GLN A 123 -18.02 -8.92 -6.73
C GLN A 123 -17.07 -8.61 -5.59
N GLY A 124 -16.75 -7.33 -5.38
CA GLY A 124 -15.94 -6.88 -4.26
C GLY A 124 -16.02 -5.37 -4.06
N LEU A 125 -15.66 -4.95 -2.86
CA LEU A 125 -15.62 -3.56 -2.41
C LEU A 125 -14.25 -3.24 -1.83
N VAL A 126 -13.67 -2.14 -2.26
CA VAL A 126 -12.56 -1.46 -1.58
C VAL A 126 -13.14 -0.33 -0.75
N LEU A 127 -12.84 -0.30 0.54
CA LEU A 127 -13.15 0.82 1.43
C LEU A 127 -11.84 1.52 1.80
N ILE A 128 -11.76 2.83 1.54
CA ILE A 128 -10.64 3.68 1.91
C ILE A 128 -11.04 4.58 3.06
N ALA A 129 -10.40 4.40 4.21
CA ALA A 129 -10.42 5.33 5.32
C ALA A 129 -9.21 6.26 5.18
N ALA A 130 -9.44 7.52 4.82
CA ALA A 130 -8.39 8.46 4.44
C ALA A 130 -8.20 9.54 5.51
N ARG A 131 -7.17 9.41 6.35
CA ARG A 131 -6.73 10.45 7.29
C ARG A 131 -5.67 11.36 6.66
N ASP A 132 -4.83 10.80 5.83
CA ASP A 132 -3.72 11.46 5.13
C ASP A 132 -3.59 10.96 3.67
N GLY A 133 -2.48 11.29 3.01
CA GLY A 133 -2.25 10.93 1.60
C GLY A 133 -1.72 9.51 1.36
N GLN A 134 -1.54 8.67 2.37
CA GLN A 134 -0.91 7.35 2.22
C GLN A 134 -1.73 6.34 1.42
N HIS A 135 -3.03 6.60 1.22
CA HIS A 135 -3.88 5.78 0.36
C HIS A 135 -3.69 6.04 -1.14
N LYS A 136 -2.99 7.12 -1.53
CA LYS A 136 -2.81 7.49 -2.95
C LYS A 136 -2.20 6.38 -3.80
N PRO A 137 -1.12 5.68 -3.39
CA PRO A 137 -0.57 4.58 -4.17
C PRO A 137 -1.58 3.47 -4.46
N VAL A 138 -2.51 3.19 -3.51
CA VAL A 138 -3.58 2.22 -3.73
C VAL A 138 -4.59 2.71 -4.77
N LEU A 139 -4.93 4.00 -4.75
CA LEU A 139 -5.79 4.59 -5.78
C LEU A 139 -5.13 4.53 -7.16
N ASP A 140 -3.85 4.88 -7.26
CA ASP A 140 -3.09 4.80 -8.50
C ASP A 140 -3.07 3.36 -9.03
N ARG A 141 -2.91 2.39 -8.12
CA ARG A 141 -2.96 0.97 -8.46
C ARG A 141 -4.34 0.50 -8.91
N LEU A 142 -5.42 0.96 -8.26
CA LEU A 142 -6.79 0.68 -8.70
C LEU A 142 -7.05 1.25 -10.10
N ILE A 143 -6.61 2.46 -10.38
CA ILE A 143 -6.71 3.08 -11.71
C ILE A 143 -5.98 2.24 -12.75
N ALA A 144 -4.78 1.75 -12.45
CA ALA A 144 -4.02 0.89 -13.33
C ALA A 144 -4.76 -0.43 -13.61
N LEU A 145 -5.26 -1.12 -12.57
CA LEU A 145 -6.04 -2.37 -12.72
C LEU A 145 -7.27 -2.18 -13.62
N ILE A 146 -7.94 -1.03 -13.50
CA ILE A 146 -9.10 -0.70 -14.33
C ILE A 146 -8.69 -0.43 -15.77
N SER A 147 -7.66 0.40 -15.97
CA SER A 147 -7.17 0.80 -17.30
C SER A 147 -6.61 -0.38 -18.08
N GLU A 148 -5.92 -1.29 -17.41
CA GLU A 148 -5.36 -2.53 -17.98
C GLU A 148 -6.41 -3.65 -18.10
N GLN A 149 -7.63 -3.43 -17.62
CA GLN A 149 -8.71 -4.43 -17.57
C GLN A 149 -8.33 -5.69 -16.76
N THR A 150 -7.48 -5.56 -15.77
CA THR A 150 -6.94 -6.67 -14.96
C THR A 150 -7.60 -6.80 -13.57
N VAL A 151 -8.68 -6.07 -13.31
CA VAL A 151 -9.49 -6.17 -12.05
C VAL A 151 -9.88 -7.61 -11.75
N ALA A 152 -10.16 -8.42 -12.78
CA ALA A 152 -10.53 -9.83 -12.63
C ALA A 152 -9.46 -10.67 -11.90
N SER A 153 -8.21 -10.22 -11.84
CA SER A 153 -7.14 -10.89 -11.08
C SER A 153 -7.35 -10.87 -9.56
N LEU A 154 -8.20 -9.97 -9.05
CA LEU A 154 -8.57 -9.90 -7.63
C LEU A 154 -9.48 -11.05 -7.20
N TRP A 155 -10.26 -11.60 -8.12
CA TRP A 155 -11.31 -12.58 -7.78
C TRP A 155 -10.77 -13.93 -7.36
N PRO A 156 -9.77 -14.53 -8.01
CA PRO A 156 -9.14 -15.77 -7.54
C PRO A 156 -8.02 -15.55 -6.53
N ALA A 157 -7.65 -14.27 -6.21
CA ALA A 157 -6.49 -13.99 -5.40
C ALA A 157 -6.69 -14.38 -3.93
N THR A 158 -5.63 -14.89 -3.31
CA THR A 158 -5.52 -15.12 -1.85
C THR A 158 -5.13 -13.80 -1.15
N GLY A 159 -5.22 -13.74 0.18
CA GLY A 159 -4.99 -12.53 0.96
C GLY A 159 -3.71 -11.78 0.61
N GLY A 160 -2.55 -12.41 0.75
CA GLY A 160 -1.27 -11.79 0.44
C GLY A 160 -1.13 -11.37 -1.03
N LYS A 161 -1.78 -12.08 -1.97
CA LYS A 161 -1.81 -11.67 -3.38
C LYS A 161 -2.71 -10.47 -3.61
N VAL A 162 -3.83 -10.35 -2.90
CA VAL A 162 -4.70 -9.17 -2.95
C VAL A 162 -3.94 -7.93 -2.47
N VAL A 163 -3.23 -8.02 -1.33
CA VAL A 163 -2.38 -6.93 -0.83
C VAL A 163 -1.39 -6.49 -1.91
N LYS A 164 -0.66 -7.43 -2.52
CA LYS A 164 0.30 -7.14 -3.59
C LYS A 164 -0.37 -6.47 -4.80
N LEU A 165 -1.50 -6.98 -5.27
CA LEU A 165 -2.24 -6.40 -6.39
C LEU A 165 -2.69 -4.96 -6.12
N LEU A 166 -2.97 -4.60 -4.87
CA LEU A 166 -3.42 -3.28 -4.46
C LEU A 166 -2.27 -2.32 -4.08
N THR A 167 -1.06 -2.82 -3.83
CA THR A 167 0.08 -2.01 -3.36
C THR A 167 1.28 -1.99 -4.29
N GLU A 168 1.46 -3.04 -5.07
CA GLU A 168 2.62 -3.20 -5.95
C GLU A 168 2.22 -3.03 -7.41
N GLU A 169 3.04 -2.32 -8.18
CA GLU A 169 2.91 -2.39 -9.64
C GLU A 169 3.18 -3.82 -10.10
N PRO A 170 2.37 -4.37 -11.03
CA PRO A 170 2.68 -5.67 -11.59
C PRO A 170 4.05 -5.57 -12.26
N ARG A 171 4.94 -6.41 -11.84
CA ARG A 171 6.17 -6.64 -12.56
C ARG A 171 5.88 -7.63 -13.69
N ASP A 172 5.06 -7.21 -14.67
CA ASP A 172 4.94 -7.92 -15.94
C ASP A 172 6.23 -7.68 -16.72
N GLY A 173 7.24 -8.46 -16.41
CA GLY A 173 8.54 -8.40 -17.05
C GLY A 173 9.24 -9.73 -16.94
N LEU A 174 10.19 -9.96 -17.84
CA LEU A 174 11.14 -11.03 -17.68
C LEU A 174 11.93 -10.79 -16.39
N GLU A 175 11.86 -11.72 -15.46
CA GLU A 175 12.65 -11.69 -14.23
C GLU A 175 13.77 -12.74 -14.35
N ALA A 176 14.99 -12.33 -13.98
CA ALA A 176 16.13 -13.22 -13.92
C ALA A 176 16.99 -12.86 -12.70
N THR A 177 17.46 -13.88 -12.00
CA THR A 177 18.36 -13.73 -10.85
C THR A 177 19.77 -14.14 -11.27
N TYR A 178 20.76 -13.33 -10.89
CA TYR A 178 22.17 -13.58 -11.19
C TYR A 178 22.99 -13.38 -9.92
N THR A 179 23.89 -14.30 -9.65
CA THR A 179 24.90 -14.13 -8.60
C THR A 179 26.06 -13.28 -9.13
N ILE A 180 26.42 -12.25 -8.37
CA ILE A 180 27.54 -11.37 -8.75
C ILE A 180 28.87 -12.05 -8.45
N ILE A 181 29.60 -12.39 -9.49
CA ILE A 181 30.94 -13.03 -9.41
C ILE A 181 32.10 -12.03 -9.34
N ASN A 182 31.82 -10.76 -9.64
CA ASN A 182 32.84 -9.71 -9.61
C ASN A 182 33.36 -9.50 -8.17
N PRO A 183 34.70 -9.55 -7.91
CA PRO A 183 35.28 -9.43 -6.58
C PRO A 183 34.91 -8.15 -5.84
N HIS A 184 34.60 -7.07 -6.56
CA HIS A 184 34.23 -5.78 -5.99
C HIS A 184 32.71 -5.52 -6.00
N GLY A 185 31.90 -6.51 -6.40
CA GLY A 185 30.46 -6.35 -6.49
C GLY A 185 30.02 -5.38 -7.60
N LEU A 186 28.80 -4.85 -7.46
CA LEU A 186 28.20 -3.90 -8.42
C LEU A 186 28.55 -2.44 -8.04
N HIS A 187 29.87 -2.10 -8.11
CA HIS A 187 30.35 -0.74 -7.85
C HIS A 187 30.31 0.15 -9.13
N ALA A 188 30.87 1.37 -9.07
CA ALA A 188 30.69 2.41 -10.07
C ALA A 188 30.97 1.97 -11.53
N ARG A 189 32.06 1.22 -11.80
CA ARG A 189 32.43 0.81 -13.17
C ARG A 189 31.46 -0.22 -13.76
N PRO A 190 31.15 -1.37 -13.10
CA PRO A 190 30.17 -2.32 -13.63
C PRO A 190 28.76 -1.72 -13.66
N SER A 191 28.38 -0.88 -12.69
CA SER A 191 27.10 -0.18 -12.72
C SER A 191 27.00 0.79 -13.91
N ALA A 192 28.07 1.49 -14.26
CA ALA A 192 28.10 2.37 -15.43
C ALA A 192 27.93 1.59 -16.74
N MET A 193 28.55 0.41 -16.83
CA MET A 193 28.37 -0.48 -17.98
C MET A 193 26.94 -0.97 -18.09
N LEU A 194 26.35 -1.40 -16.97
CA LEU A 194 24.94 -1.82 -16.91
C LEU A 194 24.02 -0.69 -17.34
N VAL A 195 24.20 0.53 -16.83
CA VAL A 195 23.41 1.71 -17.22
C VAL A 195 23.51 1.96 -18.72
N LYS A 196 24.73 1.85 -19.29
CA LYS A 196 24.93 2.05 -20.73
C LYS A 196 24.12 1.03 -21.53
N THR A 197 24.23 -0.25 -21.20
CA THR A 197 23.51 -1.32 -21.89
C THR A 197 22.00 -1.16 -21.73
N VAL A 198 21.50 -0.88 -20.50
CA VAL A 198 20.06 -0.74 -20.24
C VAL A 198 19.45 0.44 -20.97
N LYS A 199 20.21 1.51 -21.22
CA LYS A 199 19.72 2.67 -21.98
C LYS A 199 19.49 2.38 -23.47
N GLU A 200 20.01 1.31 -24.00
CA GLU A 200 19.78 0.85 -25.38
C GLU A 200 18.39 0.22 -25.55
N PHE A 201 17.71 -0.10 -24.43
CA PHE A 201 16.37 -0.68 -24.43
C PHE A 201 15.31 0.37 -24.05
N GLU A 202 14.19 0.37 -24.75
CA GLU A 202 13.02 1.20 -24.40
C GLU A 202 12.38 0.74 -23.09
N SER A 203 12.41 -0.56 -22.80
CA SER A 203 11.84 -1.18 -21.61
C SER A 203 12.37 -0.56 -20.32
N GLN A 204 11.53 -0.54 -19.31
CA GLN A 204 11.94 -0.21 -17.96
C GLN A 204 12.57 -1.44 -17.31
N ILE A 205 13.79 -1.29 -16.82
CA ILE A 205 14.54 -2.36 -16.17
C ILE A 205 14.81 -1.96 -14.72
N TRP A 206 14.47 -2.85 -13.81
CA TRP A 206 14.66 -2.65 -12.37
C TRP A 206 15.65 -3.69 -11.84
N VAL A 207 16.45 -3.29 -10.86
CA VAL A 207 17.43 -4.16 -10.20
C VAL A 207 17.21 -4.10 -8.70
N ALA A 208 17.19 -5.27 -8.07
CA ALA A 208 17.13 -5.41 -6.61
C ALA A 208 18.31 -6.23 -6.11
N ASN A 209 18.79 -5.94 -4.92
CA ASN A 209 19.68 -6.79 -4.17
C ASN A 209 18.83 -7.73 -3.31
N LEU A 210 18.86 -9.05 -3.56
CA LEU A 210 18.07 -10.04 -2.83
C LEU A 210 18.65 -10.36 -1.46
N ASP A 211 19.93 -10.06 -1.23
CA ASP A 211 20.63 -10.26 0.05
C ASP A 211 20.63 -8.98 0.91
N GLY A 212 19.82 -7.97 0.55
CA GLY A 212 19.70 -6.70 1.26
C GLY A 212 18.27 -6.19 1.34
N ASP A 213 18.00 -5.30 2.29
CA ASP A 213 16.67 -4.70 2.52
C ASP A 213 16.32 -3.57 1.54
N SER A 214 17.13 -3.38 0.49
CA SER A 214 16.94 -2.28 -0.45
C SER A 214 15.81 -2.55 -1.44
N LYS A 215 14.96 -1.53 -1.63
CA LYS A 215 13.90 -1.59 -2.66
C LYS A 215 14.51 -1.64 -4.07
N PRO A 216 13.82 -2.27 -5.04
CA PRO A 216 14.25 -2.26 -6.43
C PRO A 216 14.46 -0.84 -6.95
N VAL A 217 15.51 -0.65 -7.73
CA VAL A 217 15.89 0.65 -8.30
C VAL A 217 15.90 0.60 -9.82
N ASN A 218 15.63 1.74 -10.45
CA ASN A 218 15.71 1.84 -11.91
C ASN A 218 17.15 1.67 -12.38
N ALA A 219 17.38 0.67 -13.24
CA ALA A 219 18.70 0.32 -13.77
C ALA A 219 19.31 1.40 -14.71
N LYS A 220 18.54 2.39 -15.15
CA LYS A 220 19.03 3.55 -15.92
C LYS A 220 19.70 4.61 -15.03
N SER A 221 19.71 4.45 -13.69
CA SER A 221 20.29 5.39 -12.72
C SER A 221 21.54 4.80 -12.05
N LEU A 222 22.72 5.32 -12.41
CA LEU A 222 24.01 4.89 -11.86
C LEU A 222 24.05 5.01 -10.33
N MET A 223 23.64 6.14 -9.78
CA MET A 223 23.67 6.38 -8.35
C MET A 223 22.80 5.40 -7.57
N LYS A 224 21.63 5.09 -8.09
CA LYS A 224 20.70 4.13 -7.45
C LYS A 224 21.24 2.70 -7.52
N LEU A 225 21.88 2.30 -8.63
CA LEU A 225 22.51 0.99 -8.74
C LEU A 225 23.67 0.82 -7.74
N VAL A 226 24.52 1.82 -7.61
CA VAL A 226 25.62 1.80 -6.64
C VAL A 226 25.09 1.74 -5.19
N SER A 227 23.98 2.45 -4.91
CA SER A 227 23.37 2.47 -3.57
C SER A 227 22.76 1.13 -3.14
N LEU A 228 22.54 0.18 -4.05
CA LEU A 228 22.08 -1.18 -3.71
C LEU A 228 23.10 -1.97 -2.87
N GLY A 229 24.36 -1.56 -2.85
CA GLY A 229 25.41 -2.19 -2.05
C GLY A 229 25.67 -3.66 -2.38
N VAL A 230 25.41 -4.06 -3.64
CA VAL A 230 25.59 -5.46 -4.08
C VAL A 230 27.06 -5.84 -4.06
N ARG A 231 27.39 -6.92 -3.35
CA ARG A 231 28.77 -7.45 -3.18
C ARG A 231 28.96 -8.73 -4.00
N GLN A 232 30.18 -9.23 -4.01
CA GLN A 232 30.44 -10.56 -4.57
C GLN A 232 29.64 -11.62 -3.81
N GLY A 233 29.02 -12.53 -4.54
CA GLY A 233 28.22 -13.62 -3.99
C GLY A 233 26.74 -13.28 -3.77
N HIS A 234 26.37 -11.98 -3.81
CA HIS A 234 24.96 -11.58 -3.76
C HIS A 234 24.23 -11.95 -5.02
#